data_fe404c300b3f1c9b7aac8cb68ce7d344
#
_entry.id   fe404c300b3f1c9b7aac8cb68ce7d344
#
_cell.length_a   1.000
_cell.length_b   1.000
_cell.length_c   1.000
_cell.angle_alpha   90.00
_cell.angle_beta   90.00
_cell.angle_gamma   90.00
#
_symmetry.space_group_name_H-M   'P 1'
#
loop_
_entity.id
_entity.type
_entity.pdbx_description
1 polymer ?
#
loop_
_entity_poly.entity_id
_entity_poly.type
_entity_poly.pdbx_seq_one_letter_code
_entity_poly.pdbx_strand_id
1 'polypeptide(L)'
;QQPKFPAIFYFGDSIFDTGNNNHIPTLGLANHPPYGRDFPGSRPTGRFSNGRLVPDLLNERLQLKEFAPPFLDRSLSDKDIMTGVNFASAGSGFDDRTSHLANTMPLSAQVDLFRDEYLPRLRSIAGDKEAARIIASSLMFINAGTNDFTHYYRSSRRRLGIGEYQDTVLQLVRAHVKVKLGNSGSLSTKLLLL
;
A
#
# COMPACT_ATOMS: atom_id res chain seq x y z
N GLN A 1 -10.61 5.28 24.96
CA GLN A 1 -9.22 5.74 24.79
C GLN A 1 -9.04 6.24 23.38
N GLN A 2 -8.31 7.33 23.18
CA GLN A 2 -7.96 7.78 21.83
C GLN A 2 -6.93 6.81 21.21
N PRO A 3 -7.00 6.56 19.89
CA PRO A 3 -6.02 5.74 19.21
C PRO A 3 -4.59 6.24 19.44
N LYS A 4 -3.64 5.32 19.63
CA LYS A 4 -2.22 5.66 19.84
C LYS A 4 -1.58 6.37 18.64
N PHE A 5 -2.09 6.09 17.44
CA PHE A 5 -1.67 6.69 16.17
C PHE A 5 -2.89 7.29 15.49
N PRO A 6 -2.79 8.49 14.88
CA PRO A 6 -3.92 9.13 14.22
C PRO A 6 -4.31 8.44 12.90
N ALA A 7 -3.35 7.85 12.19
CA ALA A 7 -3.59 7.20 10.91
C ALA A 7 -2.57 6.08 10.64
N ILE A 8 -2.92 5.16 9.73
CA ILE A 8 -2.02 4.13 9.21
C ILE A 8 -2.11 4.12 7.68
N PHE A 9 -0.95 4.00 7.04
CA PHE A 9 -0.82 3.90 5.59
C PHE A 9 -0.15 2.60 5.20
N TYR A 10 -0.65 1.97 4.15
CA TYR A 10 -0.14 0.70 3.64
C TYR A 10 0.25 0.85 2.18
N PHE A 11 1.44 0.34 1.84
CA PHE A 11 1.98 0.29 0.49
C PHE A 11 2.49 -1.12 0.21
N GLY A 12 2.50 -1.51 -1.04
CA GLY A 12 3.08 -2.81 -1.42
C GLY A 12 2.20 -3.63 -2.34
N ASP A 13 2.16 -4.94 -2.09
CA ASP A 13 1.61 -5.92 -3.00
C ASP A 13 0.31 -6.58 -2.49
N SER A 14 0.02 -7.81 -2.98
CA SER A 14 -1.19 -8.56 -2.68
C SER A 14 -1.39 -8.90 -1.20
N ILE A 15 -0.32 -8.91 -0.40
CA ILE A 15 -0.40 -9.16 1.04
C ILE A 15 -1.14 -8.02 1.74
N PHE A 16 -1.05 -6.81 1.16
CA PHE A 16 -1.69 -5.63 1.72
C PHE A 16 -2.85 -5.09 0.88
N ASP A 17 -2.98 -5.43 -0.42
CA ASP A 17 -4.04 -4.88 -1.27
C ASP A 17 -5.43 -5.21 -0.75
N THR A 18 -6.15 -4.22 -0.28
CA THR A 18 -7.51 -4.34 0.24
C THR A 18 -8.60 -4.06 -0.81
N GLY A 19 -8.20 -3.91 -2.09
CA GLY A 19 -9.11 -3.77 -3.21
C GLY A 19 -8.75 -2.68 -4.21
N ASN A 20 -7.56 -2.09 -4.17
CA ASN A 20 -7.14 -1.09 -5.18
C ASN A 20 -7.16 -1.66 -6.60
N ASN A 21 -6.80 -2.93 -6.77
CA ASN A 21 -6.81 -3.58 -8.08
C ASN A 21 -8.21 -3.65 -8.72
N ASN A 22 -9.29 -3.54 -7.94
CA ASN A 22 -10.64 -3.46 -8.48
C ASN A 22 -10.90 -2.18 -9.29
N HIS A 23 -10.07 -1.16 -9.12
CA HIS A 23 -10.24 0.18 -9.70
C HIS A 23 -9.26 0.50 -10.82
N ILE A 24 -8.43 -0.46 -11.22
CA ILE A 24 -7.46 -0.34 -12.31
C ILE A 24 -7.65 -1.46 -13.34
N PRO A 25 -7.28 -1.24 -14.62
CA PRO A 25 -7.39 -2.26 -15.66
C PRO A 25 -6.25 -3.28 -15.53
N THR A 26 -6.41 -4.27 -14.63
CA THR A 26 -5.40 -5.30 -14.35
C THR A 26 -5.98 -6.71 -14.50
N LEU A 27 -5.09 -7.68 -14.72
CA LEU A 27 -5.41 -9.12 -14.68
C LEU A 27 -5.34 -9.68 -13.25
N GLY A 28 -4.72 -8.96 -12.31
CA GLY A 28 -4.57 -9.36 -10.92
C GLY A 28 -5.77 -8.96 -10.06
N LEU A 29 -6.87 -9.69 -10.16
CA LEU A 29 -8.12 -9.42 -9.43
C LEU A 29 -8.41 -10.49 -8.38
N ALA A 30 -8.99 -10.08 -7.25
CA ALA A 30 -9.50 -10.96 -6.18
C ALA A 30 -10.93 -10.58 -5.78
N ASN A 31 -11.70 -10.06 -6.73
CA ASN A 31 -13.12 -9.68 -6.58
C ASN A 31 -14.10 -10.76 -7.06
N HIS A 32 -13.68 -12.00 -7.04
CA HIS A 32 -14.44 -13.19 -7.46
C HIS A 32 -14.20 -14.38 -6.50
N PRO A 33 -15.11 -15.38 -6.46
CA PRO A 33 -14.87 -16.61 -5.71
C PRO A 33 -13.58 -17.33 -6.17
N PRO A 34 -12.83 -17.99 -5.24
CA PRO A 34 -13.19 -18.30 -3.85
C PRO A 34 -12.77 -17.23 -2.82
N TYR A 35 -12.25 -16.06 -3.26
CA TYR A 35 -11.85 -14.99 -2.36
C TYR A 35 -13.03 -14.48 -1.52
N GLY A 36 -12.75 -14.01 -0.31
CA GLY A 36 -13.71 -13.34 0.56
C GLY A 36 -14.79 -14.22 1.20
N ARG A 37 -14.70 -15.56 1.08
CA ARG A 37 -15.69 -16.46 1.65
C ARG A 37 -15.86 -16.34 3.16
N ASP A 38 -14.78 -15.99 3.89
CA ASP A 38 -14.73 -15.81 5.33
C ASP A 38 -14.72 -14.32 5.73
N PHE A 39 -14.85 -13.41 4.75
CA PHE A 39 -15.00 -11.98 4.99
C PHE A 39 -16.44 -11.68 5.42
N PRO A 40 -16.69 -10.66 6.25
CA PRO A 40 -18.07 -10.27 6.60
C PRO A 40 -18.96 -10.11 5.37
N GLY A 41 -20.07 -10.85 5.37
CA GLY A 41 -20.99 -10.94 4.23
C GLY A 41 -20.59 -11.97 3.17
N SER A 42 -19.55 -12.79 3.40
CA SER A 42 -19.11 -13.91 2.54
C SER A 42 -18.97 -13.51 1.06
N ARG A 43 -18.35 -12.34 0.80
CA ARG A 43 -18.22 -11.77 -0.54
C ARG A 43 -16.78 -11.38 -0.86
N PRO A 44 -16.34 -11.53 -2.10
CA PRO A 44 -15.03 -11.07 -2.52
C PRO A 44 -14.97 -9.54 -2.54
N THR A 45 -13.89 -8.99 -2.00
CA THR A 45 -13.69 -7.54 -1.83
C THR A 45 -12.50 -6.99 -2.61
N GLY A 46 -11.76 -7.85 -3.29
CA GLY A 46 -10.47 -7.51 -3.89
C GLY A 46 -9.27 -7.87 -3.00
N ARG A 47 -9.50 -8.34 -1.78
CA ARG A 47 -8.44 -8.91 -0.93
C ARG A 47 -8.03 -10.29 -1.43
N PHE A 48 -6.74 -10.50 -1.61
CA PHE A 48 -6.19 -11.80 -2.02
C PHE A 48 -6.17 -12.81 -0.86
N SER A 49 -7.33 -12.99 -0.26
CA SER A 49 -7.54 -13.79 0.94
C SER A 49 -8.98 -14.31 1.00
N ASN A 50 -9.20 -15.35 1.80
CA ASN A 50 -10.55 -15.77 2.17
C ASN A 50 -11.25 -14.75 3.08
N GLY A 51 -10.49 -13.97 3.86
CA GLY A 51 -11.02 -13.06 4.86
C GLY A 51 -10.25 -11.76 4.94
N ARG A 52 -9.98 -11.31 6.17
CA ARG A 52 -9.24 -10.09 6.46
C ARG A 52 -7.77 -10.23 6.15
N LEU A 53 -7.13 -9.13 5.80
CA LEU A 53 -5.68 -9.00 5.64
C LEU A 53 -5.04 -8.34 6.88
N VAL A 54 -3.71 -8.37 6.92
CA VAL A 54 -2.92 -7.70 7.98
C VAL A 54 -3.31 -6.23 8.17
N PRO A 55 -3.54 -5.42 7.10
CA PRO A 55 -4.03 -4.05 7.26
C PRO A 55 -5.34 -3.92 8.04
N ASP A 56 -6.30 -4.82 7.83
CA ASP A 56 -7.57 -4.80 8.56
C ASP A 56 -7.35 -5.09 10.05
N LEU A 57 -6.57 -6.15 10.34
CA LEU A 57 -6.29 -6.57 11.72
C LEU A 57 -5.50 -5.51 12.50
N LEU A 58 -4.56 -4.82 11.85
CA LEU A 58 -3.81 -3.74 12.47
C LEU A 58 -4.70 -2.52 12.77
N ASN A 59 -5.57 -2.15 11.83
CA ASN A 59 -6.51 -1.05 12.04
C ASN A 59 -7.46 -1.32 13.21
N GLU A 60 -8.01 -2.54 13.29
CA GLU A 60 -8.88 -2.95 14.39
C GLU A 60 -8.10 -2.97 15.71
N ARG A 61 -6.92 -3.60 15.74
CA ARG A 61 -6.10 -3.73 16.95
C ARG A 61 -5.66 -2.37 17.52
N LEU A 62 -5.43 -1.40 16.64
CA LEU A 62 -5.05 -0.04 17.01
C LEU A 62 -6.26 0.89 17.18
N GLN A 63 -7.47 0.36 17.11
CA GLN A 63 -8.74 1.07 17.35
C GLN A 63 -8.96 2.27 16.41
N LEU A 64 -8.49 2.16 15.15
CA LEU A 64 -8.68 3.20 14.15
C LEU A 64 -9.96 3.00 13.36
N LYS A 65 -10.12 1.83 12.77
CA LYS A 65 -11.30 1.42 11.97
C LYS A 65 -11.35 -0.09 11.82
N GLU A 66 -12.49 -0.61 11.39
CA GLU A 66 -12.70 -2.06 11.24
C GLU A 66 -11.91 -2.63 10.05
N PHE A 67 -11.90 -1.92 8.93
CA PHE A 67 -11.22 -2.35 7.70
C PHE A 67 -10.32 -1.23 7.16
N ALA A 68 -9.21 -1.62 6.49
CA ALA A 68 -8.37 -0.70 5.76
C ALA A 68 -9.00 -0.42 4.37
N PRO A 69 -9.50 0.79 4.08
CA PRO A 69 -10.10 1.06 2.79
C PRO A 69 -9.03 1.27 1.72
N PRO A 70 -9.24 0.78 0.47
CA PRO A 70 -8.35 1.06 -0.65
C PRO A 70 -8.48 2.52 -1.10
N PHE A 71 -7.38 3.18 -1.40
CA PHE A 71 -7.39 4.62 -1.75
C PHE A 71 -8.15 4.92 -3.04
N LEU A 72 -8.14 4.01 -4.00
CA LEU A 72 -8.82 4.18 -5.28
C LEU A 72 -10.35 4.05 -5.20
N ASP A 73 -10.90 3.66 -4.05
CA ASP A 73 -12.35 3.69 -3.82
C ASP A 73 -12.83 5.14 -3.73
N ARG A 74 -13.68 5.53 -4.67
CA ARG A 74 -14.23 6.90 -4.74
C ARG A 74 -15.24 7.21 -3.63
N SER A 75 -15.68 6.22 -2.88
CA SER A 75 -16.66 6.38 -1.78
C SER A 75 -16.01 6.74 -0.43
N LEU A 76 -14.69 6.93 -0.38
CA LEU A 76 -13.96 7.27 0.83
C LEU A 76 -14.50 8.53 1.51
N SER A 77 -14.88 8.40 2.78
CA SER A 77 -15.28 9.51 3.64
C SER A 77 -14.07 10.34 4.10
N ASP A 78 -14.32 11.56 4.57
CA ASP A 78 -13.28 12.39 5.18
C ASP A 78 -12.65 11.71 6.41
N LYS A 79 -13.44 10.94 7.18
CA LYS A 79 -12.93 10.14 8.29
C LYS A 79 -11.96 9.08 7.81
N ASP A 80 -12.20 8.43 6.66
CA ASP A 80 -11.28 7.46 6.08
C ASP A 80 -9.96 8.11 5.69
N ILE A 81 -10.01 9.28 5.07
CA ILE A 81 -8.83 10.06 4.73
C ILE A 81 -8.06 10.46 5.98
N MET A 82 -8.71 10.99 7.01
CA MET A 82 -8.05 11.43 8.23
C MET A 82 -7.41 10.30 9.05
N THR A 83 -7.89 9.07 8.92
CA THR A 83 -7.39 7.91 9.69
C THR A 83 -6.51 6.97 8.87
N GLY A 84 -6.17 7.37 7.63
CA GLY A 84 -5.28 6.63 6.73
C GLY A 84 -5.99 5.62 5.86
N VAL A 85 -5.34 5.28 4.75
CA VAL A 85 -5.86 4.43 3.69
C VAL A 85 -4.78 3.48 3.17
N ASN A 86 -5.18 2.57 2.31
CA ASN A 86 -4.31 1.57 1.71
C ASN A 86 -4.01 1.92 0.24
N PHE A 87 -2.74 1.99 -0.13
CA PHE A 87 -2.26 2.25 -1.50
C PHE A 87 -1.74 0.99 -2.19
N ALA A 88 -1.61 -0.14 -1.47
CA ALA A 88 -1.05 -1.37 -2.02
C ALA A 88 -1.82 -1.87 -3.24
N SER A 89 -1.09 -2.48 -4.17
CA SER A 89 -1.63 -3.06 -5.40
C SER A 89 -1.03 -4.44 -5.63
N ALA A 90 -1.87 -5.44 -5.74
CA ALA A 90 -1.43 -6.82 -5.94
C ALA A 90 -0.61 -6.99 -7.21
N GLY A 91 0.54 -7.66 -7.10
CA GLY A 91 1.48 -7.86 -8.22
C GLY A 91 2.59 -6.82 -8.30
N SER A 92 2.57 -5.77 -7.45
CA SER A 92 3.64 -4.79 -7.40
C SER A 92 4.91 -5.32 -6.72
N GLY A 93 6.03 -4.69 -7.01
CA GLY A 93 7.34 -4.92 -6.41
C GLY A 93 8.08 -3.61 -6.20
N PHE A 94 9.32 -3.69 -5.72
CA PHE A 94 10.22 -2.53 -5.65
C PHE A 94 10.71 -2.10 -7.04
N ASP A 95 10.83 -3.05 -7.96
CA ASP A 95 11.14 -2.79 -9.37
C ASP A 95 9.83 -2.57 -10.13
N ASP A 96 9.62 -1.36 -10.65
CA ASP A 96 8.41 -1.01 -11.39
C ASP A 96 8.12 -1.95 -12.58
N ARG A 97 9.18 -2.56 -13.15
CA ARG A 97 9.06 -3.56 -14.22
C ARG A 97 8.27 -4.80 -13.79
N THR A 98 8.29 -5.13 -12.50
CA THR A 98 7.53 -6.24 -11.92
C THR A 98 6.03 -6.05 -12.11
N SER A 99 5.56 -4.82 -12.00
CA SER A 99 4.13 -4.46 -12.11
C SER A 99 3.61 -4.49 -13.55
N HIS A 100 4.49 -4.33 -14.56
CA HIS A 100 4.07 -4.21 -15.96
C HIS A 100 3.41 -5.49 -16.50
N LEU A 101 3.80 -6.66 -16.02
CA LEU A 101 3.27 -7.93 -16.52
C LEU A 101 1.78 -8.12 -16.28
N ALA A 102 1.29 -7.69 -15.11
CA ALA A 102 -0.10 -7.80 -14.74
C ALA A 102 -0.85 -6.47 -14.88
N ASN A 103 -0.18 -5.43 -15.37
CA ASN A 103 -0.69 -4.05 -15.44
C ASN A 103 -1.22 -3.58 -14.09
N THR A 104 -0.40 -3.77 -13.04
CA THR A 104 -0.72 -3.35 -11.68
C THR A 104 -0.04 -2.02 -11.36
N MET A 105 -0.44 -1.38 -10.27
CA MET A 105 0.11 -0.09 -9.86
C MET A 105 1.48 -0.30 -9.18
N PRO A 106 2.60 0.14 -9.77
CA PRO A 106 3.92 -0.03 -9.18
C PRO A 106 4.06 0.75 -7.87
N LEU A 107 5.02 0.34 -7.02
CA LEU A 107 5.25 0.99 -5.73
C LEU A 107 5.55 2.49 -5.89
N SER A 108 6.24 2.89 -6.96
CA SER A 108 6.48 4.29 -7.29
C SER A 108 5.19 5.07 -7.45
N ALA A 109 4.22 4.53 -8.21
CA ALA A 109 2.91 5.17 -8.44
C ALA A 109 2.06 5.22 -7.16
N GLN A 110 2.15 4.21 -6.29
CA GLN A 110 1.46 4.23 -4.98
C GLN A 110 1.93 5.41 -4.13
N VAL A 111 3.24 5.69 -4.14
CA VAL A 111 3.82 6.83 -3.42
C VAL A 111 3.48 8.16 -4.10
N ASP A 112 3.41 8.19 -5.44
CA ASP A 112 2.99 9.38 -6.17
C ASP A 112 1.52 9.71 -5.86
N LEU A 113 0.61 8.72 -5.81
CA LEU A 113 -0.78 8.92 -5.35
C LEU A 113 -0.85 9.48 -3.92
N PHE A 114 -0.03 8.95 -3.01
CA PHE A 114 0.05 9.48 -1.65
C PHE A 114 0.45 10.95 -1.65
N ARG A 115 1.50 11.32 -2.40
CA ARG A 115 2.05 12.68 -2.44
C ARG A 115 1.13 13.65 -3.18
N ASP A 116 0.62 13.25 -4.35
CA ASP A 116 0.02 14.18 -5.30
C ASP A 116 -1.52 14.25 -5.21
N GLU A 117 -2.16 13.21 -4.64
CA GLU A 117 -3.61 13.17 -4.48
C GLU A 117 -4.05 13.10 -3.02
N TYR A 118 -3.49 12.18 -2.23
CA TYR A 118 -3.92 12.00 -0.85
C TYR A 118 -3.53 13.19 0.05
N LEU A 119 -2.27 13.64 0.02
CA LEU A 119 -1.81 14.75 0.87
C LEU A 119 -2.57 16.06 0.59
N PRO A 120 -2.81 16.48 -0.65
CA PRO A 120 -3.66 17.64 -0.93
C PRO A 120 -5.09 17.48 -0.40
N ARG A 121 -5.69 16.28 -0.58
CA ARG A 121 -7.03 15.98 -0.04
C ARG A 121 -7.06 16.05 1.49
N LEU A 122 -6.09 15.47 2.17
CA LEU A 122 -5.97 15.55 3.63
C LEU A 122 -5.86 17.00 4.10
N ARG A 123 -5.04 17.81 3.43
CA ARG A 123 -4.90 19.25 3.76
C ARG A 123 -6.19 20.03 3.55
N SER A 124 -6.92 19.71 2.50
CA SER A 124 -8.23 20.32 2.24
C SER A 124 -9.26 20.02 3.34
N ILE A 125 -9.21 18.81 3.90
CA ILE A 125 -10.14 18.38 4.95
C ILE A 125 -9.72 18.91 6.34
N ALA A 126 -8.46 18.75 6.71
CA ALA A 126 -7.97 18.98 8.07
C ALA A 126 -7.25 20.33 8.26
N GLY A 127 -6.89 21.00 7.16
CA GLY A 127 -5.96 22.14 7.15
C GLY A 127 -4.49 21.72 7.27
N ASP A 128 -3.57 22.59 6.86
CA ASP A 128 -2.14 22.28 6.74
C ASP A 128 -1.50 21.81 8.04
N LYS A 129 -1.81 22.49 9.16
CA LYS A 129 -1.21 22.19 10.45
C LYS A 129 -1.61 20.81 10.98
N GLU A 130 -2.90 20.49 10.89
CA GLU A 130 -3.42 19.21 11.38
C GLU A 130 -3.02 18.06 10.44
N ALA A 131 -3.05 18.28 9.13
CA ALA A 131 -2.54 17.31 8.15
C ALA A 131 -1.07 16.95 8.41
N ALA A 132 -0.22 17.96 8.66
CA ALA A 132 1.18 17.74 9.01
C ALA A 132 1.32 16.94 10.32
N ARG A 133 0.51 17.23 11.34
CA ARG A 133 0.48 16.50 12.61
C ARG A 133 0.07 15.04 12.41
N ILE A 134 -0.99 14.80 11.63
CA ILE A 134 -1.46 13.44 11.32
C ILE A 134 -0.32 12.65 10.67
N ILE A 135 0.27 13.18 9.61
CA ILE A 135 1.35 12.47 8.88
C ILE A 135 2.55 12.19 9.79
N ALA A 136 3.03 13.20 10.54
CA ALA A 136 4.19 13.05 11.42
C ALA A 136 4.00 12.00 12.54
N SER A 137 2.75 11.77 12.96
CA SER A 137 2.42 10.85 14.05
C SER A 137 1.88 9.51 13.58
N SER A 138 1.79 9.29 12.27
CA SER A 138 1.22 8.07 11.67
C SER A 138 2.22 6.92 11.58
N LEU A 139 1.68 5.72 11.31
CA LEU A 139 2.46 4.56 10.91
C LEU A 139 2.38 4.39 9.40
N MET A 140 3.51 4.02 8.77
CA MET A 140 3.57 3.60 7.38
C MET A 140 4.14 2.20 7.30
N PHE A 141 3.44 1.31 6.60
CA PHE A 141 3.86 -0.06 6.36
C PHE A 141 4.12 -0.26 4.87
N ILE A 142 5.24 -0.89 4.55
CA ILE A 142 5.57 -1.32 3.18
C ILE A 142 5.82 -2.82 3.23
N ASN A 143 5.11 -3.58 2.37
CA ASN A 143 5.35 -4.99 2.12
C ASN A 143 5.47 -5.19 0.60
N ALA A 144 6.67 -5.50 0.13
CA ALA A 144 6.97 -5.75 -1.28
C ALA A 144 8.25 -6.59 -1.42
N GLY A 145 8.55 -7.04 -2.64
CA GLY A 145 9.76 -7.78 -2.96
C GLY A 145 9.51 -9.21 -3.41
N THR A 146 8.49 -9.88 -2.90
CA THR A 146 8.16 -11.26 -3.30
C THR A 146 7.93 -11.36 -4.81
N ASN A 147 7.20 -10.41 -5.39
CA ASN A 147 6.91 -10.39 -6.82
C ASN A 147 8.16 -10.11 -7.66
N ASP A 148 9.10 -9.31 -7.18
CA ASP A 148 10.37 -9.03 -7.85
C ASP A 148 11.15 -10.32 -8.08
N PHE A 149 11.33 -11.11 -7.01
CA PHE A 149 12.03 -12.39 -7.11
C PHE A 149 11.25 -13.45 -7.87
N THR A 150 9.93 -13.50 -7.72
CA THR A 150 9.06 -14.38 -8.51
C THR A 150 9.22 -14.07 -10.01
N HIS A 151 9.18 -12.79 -10.36
CA HIS A 151 9.40 -12.34 -11.74
C HIS A 151 10.81 -12.67 -12.24
N TYR A 152 11.84 -12.39 -11.43
CA TYR A 152 13.22 -12.72 -11.75
C TYR A 152 13.37 -14.21 -12.08
N TYR A 153 12.86 -15.13 -11.23
CA TYR A 153 13.00 -16.57 -11.44
C TYR A 153 12.17 -17.11 -12.61
N ARG A 154 11.03 -16.50 -12.90
CA ARG A 154 10.18 -16.90 -14.04
C ARG A 154 10.66 -16.35 -15.38
N SER A 155 11.48 -15.31 -15.38
CA SER A 155 12.01 -14.72 -16.61
C SER A 155 13.07 -15.61 -17.26
N SER A 156 12.82 -16.03 -18.49
CA SER A 156 13.83 -16.73 -19.32
C SER A 156 14.93 -15.78 -19.82
N ARG A 157 14.74 -14.47 -19.73
CA ARG A 157 15.66 -13.43 -20.21
C ARG A 157 16.37 -12.71 -19.07
N ARG A 158 16.81 -13.46 -18.05
CA ARG A 158 17.61 -12.89 -16.94
C ARG A 158 18.89 -12.28 -17.49
N ARG A 159 19.07 -10.98 -17.30
CA ARG A 159 20.28 -10.24 -17.72
C ARG A 159 21.31 -10.13 -16.61
N LEU A 160 20.88 -10.23 -15.35
CA LEU A 160 21.70 -10.11 -14.16
C LEU A 160 21.79 -11.45 -13.44
N GLY A 161 22.90 -11.71 -12.77
CA GLY A 161 22.97 -12.76 -11.77
C GLY A 161 22.08 -12.46 -10.57
N ILE A 162 21.75 -13.48 -9.77
CA ILE A 162 20.86 -13.30 -8.61
C ILE A 162 21.43 -12.28 -7.60
N GLY A 163 22.73 -12.27 -7.35
CA GLY A 163 23.39 -11.31 -6.46
C GLY A 163 23.24 -9.88 -6.96
N GLU A 164 23.51 -9.64 -8.24
CA GLU A 164 23.36 -8.31 -8.86
C GLU A 164 21.91 -7.83 -8.83
N TYR A 165 20.95 -8.75 -9.02
CA TYR A 165 19.53 -8.42 -8.91
C TYR A 165 19.11 -8.09 -7.47
N GLN A 166 19.62 -8.82 -6.48
CA GLN A 166 19.43 -8.49 -5.06
C GLN A 166 19.94 -7.10 -4.72
N ASP A 167 21.15 -6.75 -5.19
CA ASP A 167 21.73 -5.42 -5.00
C ASP A 167 20.87 -4.33 -5.64
N THR A 168 20.34 -4.61 -6.85
CA THR A 168 19.42 -3.69 -7.55
C THR A 168 18.16 -3.46 -6.73
N VAL A 169 17.50 -4.52 -6.27
CA VAL A 169 16.29 -4.41 -5.43
C VAL A 169 16.59 -3.65 -4.15
N LEU A 170 17.72 -3.92 -3.49
CA LEU A 170 18.13 -3.20 -2.28
C LEU A 170 18.34 -1.71 -2.52
N GLN A 171 18.92 -1.33 -3.66
CA GLN A 171 19.03 0.09 -4.05
C GLN A 171 17.67 0.75 -4.24
N LEU A 172 16.72 0.05 -4.89
CA LEU A 172 15.35 0.52 -5.06
C LEU A 172 14.63 0.70 -3.72
N VAL A 173 14.76 -0.27 -2.79
CA VAL A 173 14.25 -0.12 -1.41
C VAL A 173 14.79 1.15 -0.77
N ARG A 174 16.11 1.36 -0.82
CA ARG A 174 16.75 2.57 -0.26
C ARG A 174 16.23 3.85 -0.91
N ALA A 175 16.03 3.84 -2.22
CA ALA A 175 15.48 4.99 -2.96
C ALA A 175 14.05 5.31 -2.52
N HIS A 176 13.17 4.30 -2.45
CA HIS A 176 11.78 4.49 -2.03
C HIS A 176 11.68 5.01 -0.59
N VAL A 177 12.51 4.50 0.31
CA VAL A 177 12.54 4.95 1.71
C VAL A 177 13.09 6.37 1.86
N LYS A 178 14.18 6.72 1.16
CA LYS A 178 14.86 8.01 1.32
C LYS A 178 14.16 9.16 0.60
N VAL A 179 13.75 8.97 -0.65
CA VAL A 179 13.37 10.08 -1.53
C VAL A 179 11.92 10.51 -1.34
N LYS A 180 11.03 9.58 -1.06
CA LYS A 180 9.60 9.84 -1.12
C LYS A 180 8.93 10.09 0.23
N LEU A 181 9.54 9.64 1.31
CA LEU A 181 9.05 9.87 2.68
C LEU A 181 9.83 10.95 3.42
N GLY A 182 11.04 11.32 2.96
CA GLY A 182 11.96 12.26 3.62
C GLY A 182 11.88 13.72 3.18
N ASN A 183 11.30 14.05 2.02
CA ASN A 183 11.26 15.44 1.49
C ASN A 183 10.13 16.32 2.05
N SER A 184 9.27 15.80 2.90
CA SER A 184 8.26 16.58 3.61
C SER A 184 8.77 17.02 4.99
N GLY A 185 9.82 17.80 5.03
CA GLY A 185 10.49 18.44 6.17
C GLY A 185 10.11 17.90 7.56
N SER A 186 11.07 17.28 8.26
CA SER A 186 10.93 16.86 9.68
C SER A 186 9.84 15.80 9.97
N LEU A 187 9.74 14.74 9.15
CA LEU A 187 8.83 13.64 9.41
C LEU A 187 9.48 12.61 10.34
N SER A 188 9.08 12.61 11.61
CA SER A 188 9.30 11.49 12.55
C SER A 188 8.31 10.33 12.27
N THR A 189 7.96 10.10 11.02
CA THR A 189 7.06 9.01 10.64
C THR A 189 7.74 7.67 10.89
N LYS A 190 7.07 6.77 11.62
CA LYS A 190 7.57 5.42 11.87
C LYS A 190 7.30 4.55 10.66
N LEU A 191 8.33 4.26 9.88
CA LEU A 191 8.31 3.35 8.75
C LEU A 191 8.64 1.93 9.20
N LEU A 192 7.83 0.97 8.80
CA LEU A 192 8.02 -0.47 9.02
C LEU A 192 8.08 -1.17 7.65
N LEU A 193 9.21 -1.81 7.37
CA LEU A 193 9.37 -2.73 6.25
C LEU A 193 9.06 -4.14 6.73
N LEU A 194 8.20 -4.85 6.01
CA LEU A 194 7.83 -6.23 6.28
C LEU A 194 8.17 -7.13 5.10
#